data_56117da25eb236f19c85fe31443c68de
#
_entry.id   56117da25eb236f19c85fe31443c68de
#
_cell.length_a   1.000
_cell.length_b   1.000
_cell.length_c   1.000
_cell.angle_alpha   90.00
_cell.angle_beta   90.00
_cell.angle_gamma   90.00
#
_symmetry.space_group_name_H-M   'P 1'
#
loop_
_entity.id
_entity.type
_entity.pdbx_description
1 polymer ?
#
loop_
_entity_poly.entity_id
_entity_poly.type
_entity_poly.pdbx_seq_one_letter_code
_entity_poly.pdbx_strand_id
1 'polypeptide(L)'
;MFSLLVNIPANATWSQNGVTIAGGNGYGDATNQLKQPLGLFVDDDDQVLVIADYENHRIMQWKNGDTMNGQVVAGGKGIGKGLHQLFWPTDVVIDKETDSLIICDRENRRVVRWSRRSGTTQGEILVNNIDCFGLAMDEQRYLYISDSGKHEVRRYQLGEKNGVLVAGGNGKGSGLNQLNVPTFLFVDRQQNVYVSDNNNHRVMKWNKDAKEGTVVAEGQGKGNSLTQLYYPEGIFVDTLGTLYVADSYYSRVMRWTEGARQGTVIVGGNGEGEGANQFNYLCSLSFDRHGNLYVADWNNHRVQRFSIE
;
A
#
# COMPACT_ATOMS: atom_id res chain seq x y z
N MET A 1 -6.82 -14.21 -7.86
CA MET A 1 -6.34 -13.21 -8.85
C MET A 1 -5.46 -12.27 -8.05
N PHE A 2 -4.18 -12.25 -8.30
CA PHE A 2 -3.20 -11.69 -7.37
C PHE A 2 -2.99 -10.23 -7.70
N SER A 3 -2.68 -9.52 -8.37
CA SER A 3 -2.83 -8.08 -8.56
C SER A 3 -4.10 -7.83 -9.37
N LEU A 4 -4.95 -6.97 -8.89
CA LEU A 4 -6.11 -6.52 -9.66
C LEU A 4 -5.61 -5.98 -10.99
N LEU A 5 -6.01 -6.67 -12.07
CA LEU A 5 -5.75 -6.18 -13.40
C LEU A 5 -6.81 -5.14 -13.71
N VAL A 6 -6.52 -3.94 -13.32
CA VAL A 6 -7.39 -2.80 -13.62
C VAL A 6 -6.92 -2.20 -14.93
N ASN A 7 -7.82 -2.17 -15.90
CA ASN A 7 -7.63 -1.41 -17.14
C ASN A 7 -8.25 -0.03 -16.97
N ILE A 8 -7.43 0.96 -16.71
CA ILE A 8 -7.90 2.34 -16.54
C ILE A 8 -7.70 3.09 -17.88
N PRO A 9 -8.76 3.64 -18.48
CA PRO A 9 -8.60 4.42 -19.69
C PRO A 9 -7.59 5.56 -19.52
N ALA A 10 -6.76 5.81 -20.54
CA ALA A 10 -5.72 6.84 -20.46
C ALA A 10 -6.27 8.26 -20.21
N ASN A 11 -7.52 8.50 -20.61
CA ASN A 11 -8.24 9.75 -20.38
C ASN A 11 -9.18 9.72 -19.17
N ALA A 12 -9.13 8.67 -18.34
CA ALA A 12 -9.97 8.56 -17.16
C ALA A 12 -9.79 9.75 -16.23
N THR A 13 -10.92 10.22 -15.70
CA THR A 13 -11.01 11.22 -14.64
C THR A 13 -11.72 10.59 -13.43
N TRP A 14 -11.63 11.24 -12.30
CA TRP A 14 -12.27 10.81 -11.06
C TRP A 14 -13.07 11.97 -10.47
N SER A 15 -14.16 11.62 -9.80
CA SER A 15 -14.89 12.60 -8.99
C SER A 15 -13.89 13.32 -8.07
N GLN A 16 -13.97 14.64 -8.01
CA GLN A 16 -13.05 15.42 -7.17
C GLN A 16 -13.41 15.37 -5.69
N ASN A 17 -14.64 15.00 -5.35
CA ASN A 17 -15.09 14.80 -3.99
C ASN A 17 -15.16 13.29 -3.68
N GLY A 18 -14.33 12.85 -2.76
CA GLY A 18 -14.35 11.47 -2.27
C GLY A 18 -15.52 11.22 -1.32
N VAL A 19 -15.94 9.97 -1.29
CA VAL A 19 -16.91 9.45 -0.31
C VAL A 19 -16.14 8.68 0.77
N THR A 20 -16.30 9.04 2.03
CA THR A 20 -15.73 8.26 3.14
C THR A 20 -16.47 6.92 3.23
N ILE A 21 -15.72 5.82 3.12
CA ILE A 21 -16.26 4.45 3.10
C ILE A 21 -15.83 3.63 4.31
N ALA A 22 -14.82 4.06 5.04
CA ALA A 22 -14.36 3.45 6.28
C ALA A 22 -13.77 4.51 7.20
N GLY A 23 -14.01 4.41 8.49
CA GLY A 23 -13.56 5.41 9.46
C GLY A 23 -14.31 6.75 9.33
N GLY A 24 -13.59 7.87 9.56
CA GLY A 24 -14.15 9.21 9.46
C GLY A 24 -15.05 9.61 10.63
N ASN A 25 -15.14 8.79 11.68
CA ASN A 25 -15.89 9.05 12.89
C ASN A 25 -14.98 9.46 14.06
N GLY A 26 -13.91 10.19 13.75
CA GLY A 26 -12.87 10.60 14.68
C GLY A 26 -11.85 9.51 14.98
N TYR A 27 -10.81 9.89 15.71
CA TYR A 27 -9.74 9.06 16.18
C TYR A 27 -10.21 8.13 17.31
N GLY A 28 -10.16 6.82 17.11
CA GLY A 28 -10.61 5.87 18.11
C GLY A 28 -10.51 4.41 17.69
N ASP A 29 -10.96 3.51 18.56
CA ASP A 29 -10.85 2.06 18.41
C ASP A 29 -12.20 1.34 18.23
N ALA A 30 -13.32 2.07 18.18
CA ALA A 30 -14.62 1.50 17.87
C ALA A 30 -14.64 0.86 16.46
N THR A 31 -15.63 0.03 16.18
CA THR A 31 -15.70 -0.70 14.89
C THR A 31 -15.98 0.21 13.68
N ASN A 32 -16.50 1.41 13.91
CA ASN A 32 -16.71 2.44 12.90
C ASN A 32 -15.60 3.50 12.86
N GLN A 33 -14.52 3.31 13.63
CA GLN A 33 -13.39 4.23 13.72
C GLN A 33 -12.11 3.58 13.23
N LEU A 34 -11.20 4.41 12.76
CA LEU A 34 -9.82 4.07 12.42
C LEU A 34 -8.85 4.98 13.16
N LYS A 35 -7.61 4.53 13.24
CA LYS A 35 -6.54 5.25 13.91
C LYS A 35 -5.29 5.19 13.06
N GLN A 36 -5.09 6.24 12.25
CA GLN A 36 -4.00 6.28 11.29
C GLN A 36 -3.96 5.07 10.36
N PRO A 37 -4.99 4.88 9.49
CA PRO A 37 -5.00 3.78 8.52
C PRO A 37 -3.82 3.92 7.56
N LEU A 38 -3.11 2.83 7.31
CA LEU A 38 -1.92 2.83 6.47
C LEU A 38 -2.14 2.03 5.18
N GLY A 39 -1.77 0.76 5.13
CA GLY A 39 -1.98 -0.08 3.96
C GLY A 39 -3.44 -0.49 3.79
N LEU A 40 -3.87 -0.59 2.57
CA LEU A 40 -5.22 -1.06 2.23
C LEU A 40 -5.19 -2.00 1.03
N PHE A 41 -6.12 -2.93 1.00
CA PHE A 41 -6.32 -3.86 -0.09
C PHE A 41 -7.81 -3.96 -0.45
N VAL A 42 -8.13 -3.75 -1.74
CA VAL A 42 -9.49 -3.92 -2.27
C VAL A 42 -9.64 -5.34 -2.81
N ASP A 43 -10.58 -6.08 -2.28
CA ASP A 43 -10.95 -7.41 -2.74
C ASP A 43 -12.31 -7.37 -3.42
N ASP A 44 -12.29 -7.29 -4.75
CA ASP A 44 -13.51 -7.21 -5.56
C ASP A 44 -14.29 -8.52 -5.59
N ASP A 45 -13.63 -9.66 -5.44
CA ASP A 45 -14.32 -10.96 -5.49
C ASP A 45 -15.21 -11.14 -4.26
N ASP A 46 -14.69 -10.77 -3.10
CA ASP A 46 -15.43 -10.84 -1.83
C ASP A 46 -16.15 -9.54 -1.49
N GLN A 47 -16.03 -8.52 -2.34
CA GLN A 47 -16.62 -7.19 -2.11
C GLN A 47 -16.21 -6.60 -0.76
N VAL A 48 -14.92 -6.69 -0.42
CA VAL A 48 -14.39 -6.19 0.85
C VAL A 48 -13.19 -5.29 0.67
N LEU A 49 -13.04 -4.36 1.60
CA LEU A 49 -11.87 -3.54 1.79
C LEU A 49 -11.18 -3.98 3.10
N VAL A 50 -9.89 -4.30 3.02
CA VAL A 50 -9.07 -4.68 4.17
C VAL A 50 -8.08 -3.54 4.45
N ILE A 51 -7.94 -3.14 5.72
CA ILE A 51 -7.18 -1.95 6.12
C ILE A 51 -6.27 -2.29 7.30
N ALA A 52 -5.00 -1.90 7.21
CA ALA A 52 -4.10 -1.87 8.34
C ALA A 52 -4.41 -0.65 9.22
N ASP A 53 -5.10 -0.89 10.33
CA ASP A 53 -5.48 0.12 11.33
C ASP A 53 -4.32 0.25 12.33
N TYR A 54 -3.30 1.00 11.89
CA TYR A 54 -1.93 1.02 12.38
C TYR A 54 -1.83 1.24 13.89
N GLU A 55 -2.37 2.33 14.42
CA GLU A 55 -2.28 2.64 15.84
C GLU A 55 -3.27 1.86 16.73
N ASN A 56 -4.24 1.17 16.13
CA ASN A 56 -5.11 0.24 16.85
C ASN A 56 -4.55 -1.20 16.84
N HIS A 57 -3.40 -1.43 16.21
CA HIS A 57 -2.72 -2.73 16.19
C HIS A 57 -3.61 -3.86 15.70
N ARG A 58 -4.39 -3.59 14.64
CA ARG A 58 -5.37 -4.52 14.09
C ARG A 58 -5.49 -4.40 12.58
N ILE A 59 -6.05 -5.42 11.96
CA ILE A 59 -6.55 -5.36 10.59
C ILE A 59 -8.06 -5.31 10.64
N MET A 60 -8.60 -4.35 9.92
CA MET A 60 -10.04 -4.14 9.79
C MET A 60 -10.51 -4.55 8.40
N GLN A 61 -11.74 -5.03 8.33
CA GLN A 61 -12.43 -5.34 7.07
C GLN A 61 -13.77 -4.61 7.02
N TRP A 62 -14.04 -3.94 5.89
CA TRP A 62 -15.36 -3.39 5.56
C TRP A 62 -15.93 -4.12 4.34
N LYS A 63 -17.23 -4.41 4.37
CA LYS A 63 -17.95 -4.86 3.18
C LYS A 63 -18.27 -3.67 2.28
N ASN A 64 -18.20 -3.87 0.97
CA ASN A 64 -18.57 -2.83 0.02
C ASN A 64 -20.05 -2.43 0.22
N GLY A 65 -20.29 -1.13 0.37
CA GLY A 65 -21.62 -0.57 0.64
C GLY A 65 -22.00 -0.50 2.13
N ASP A 66 -21.27 -1.14 3.04
CA ASP A 66 -21.47 -0.97 4.49
C ASP A 66 -20.48 0.09 5.00
N THR A 67 -20.98 1.31 5.22
CA THR A 67 -20.19 2.42 5.77
C THR A 67 -20.31 2.55 7.28
N MET A 68 -21.12 1.71 7.91
CA MET A 68 -21.45 1.87 9.33
C MET A 68 -20.43 1.25 10.26
N ASN A 69 -20.01 0.00 9.99
CA ASN A 69 -19.12 -0.72 10.90
C ASN A 69 -18.17 -1.64 10.15
N GLY A 70 -16.90 -1.60 10.51
CA GLY A 70 -15.92 -2.60 10.11
C GLY A 70 -15.90 -3.78 11.09
N GLN A 71 -15.21 -4.83 10.70
CA GLN A 71 -14.93 -6.01 11.50
C GLN A 71 -13.43 -6.14 11.74
N VAL A 72 -13.03 -6.42 12.99
CA VAL A 72 -11.64 -6.82 13.28
C VAL A 72 -11.41 -8.24 12.74
N VAL A 73 -10.47 -8.41 11.82
CA VAL A 73 -10.15 -9.70 11.20
C VAL A 73 -8.80 -10.26 11.61
N ALA A 74 -7.92 -9.44 12.19
CA ALA A 74 -6.64 -9.87 12.79
C ALA A 74 -6.19 -8.87 13.85
N GLY A 75 -5.47 -9.34 14.88
CA GLY A 75 -5.01 -8.48 15.97
C GLY A 75 -6.13 -7.95 16.88
N GLY A 76 -6.01 -6.69 17.31
CA GLY A 76 -7.01 -6.04 18.17
C GLY A 76 -7.07 -6.58 19.61
N LYS A 77 -6.01 -7.26 20.05
CA LYS A 77 -5.87 -7.80 21.41
C LYS A 77 -4.76 -7.07 22.20
N GLY A 78 -4.63 -5.78 21.91
CA GLY A 78 -3.57 -4.93 22.45
C GLY A 78 -2.21 -5.16 21.76
N ILE A 79 -1.26 -4.29 22.09
CA ILE A 79 0.13 -4.37 21.62
C ILE A 79 0.81 -5.63 22.15
N GLY A 80 1.56 -6.33 21.31
CA GLY A 80 2.41 -7.43 21.78
C GLY A 80 3.00 -8.30 20.69
N LYS A 81 3.81 -9.26 21.11
CA LYS A 81 4.51 -10.21 20.24
C LYS A 81 3.81 -11.57 20.13
N GLY A 82 2.70 -11.76 20.84
CA GLY A 82 1.88 -12.97 20.76
C GLY A 82 1.38 -13.20 19.33
N LEU A 83 1.08 -14.45 18.96
CA LEU A 83 0.54 -14.76 17.64
C LEU A 83 -0.88 -14.25 17.43
N HIS A 84 -1.57 -13.88 18.51
CA HIS A 84 -2.89 -13.24 18.51
C HIS A 84 -2.82 -11.71 18.54
N GLN A 85 -1.63 -11.13 18.53
CA GLN A 85 -1.37 -9.69 18.63
C GLN A 85 -0.61 -9.18 17.40
N LEU A 86 -0.79 -7.90 17.10
CA LEU A 86 -0.01 -7.14 16.14
C LEU A 86 0.58 -5.91 16.83
N PHE A 87 1.64 -5.36 16.23
CA PHE A 87 2.21 -4.11 16.67
C PHE A 87 2.60 -3.24 15.48
N TRP A 88 1.81 -2.19 15.26
CA TRP A 88 1.91 -1.28 14.12
C TRP A 88 1.94 -2.01 12.78
N PRO A 89 0.84 -2.70 12.41
CA PRO A 89 0.74 -3.29 11.08
C PRO A 89 0.73 -2.20 10.02
N THR A 90 1.63 -2.32 9.04
CA THR A 90 1.79 -1.28 8.01
C THR A 90 1.08 -1.62 6.72
N ASP A 91 1.00 -2.89 6.37
CA ASP A 91 0.38 -3.31 5.12
C ASP A 91 -0.25 -4.70 5.22
N VAL A 92 -1.19 -4.97 4.32
CA VAL A 92 -1.91 -6.24 4.24
C VAL A 92 -2.27 -6.58 2.81
N VAL A 93 -2.05 -7.83 2.42
CA VAL A 93 -2.52 -8.39 1.15
C VAL A 93 -3.29 -9.69 1.39
N ILE A 94 -4.12 -10.11 0.45
CA ILE A 94 -4.91 -11.33 0.53
C ILE A 94 -4.29 -12.42 -0.34
N ASP A 95 -3.94 -13.55 0.27
CA ASP A 95 -3.66 -14.79 -0.44
C ASP A 95 -4.96 -15.55 -0.69
N LYS A 96 -5.48 -15.44 -1.90
CA LYS A 96 -6.76 -16.04 -2.31
C LYS A 96 -6.76 -17.57 -2.28
N GLU A 97 -5.62 -18.19 -2.54
CA GLU A 97 -5.54 -19.65 -2.58
C GLU A 97 -5.70 -20.28 -1.20
N THR A 98 -5.15 -19.64 -0.17
CA THR A 98 -5.27 -20.14 1.20
C THR A 98 -6.35 -19.44 2.01
N ASP A 99 -7.05 -18.45 1.41
CA ASP A 99 -8.00 -17.57 2.08
C ASP A 99 -7.40 -16.99 3.37
N SER A 100 -6.30 -16.26 3.18
CA SER A 100 -5.52 -15.73 4.30
C SER A 100 -5.10 -14.28 4.06
N LEU A 101 -4.99 -13.52 5.14
CA LEU A 101 -4.31 -12.24 5.16
C LEU A 101 -2.82 -12.47 5.34
N ILE A 102 -2.00 -11.78 4.57
CA ILE A 102 -0.56 -11.66 4.78
C ILE A 102 -0.32 -10.25 5.29
N ILE A 103 0.22 -10.11 6.50
CA ILE A 103 0.28 -8.86 7.25
C ILE A 103 1.73 -8.52 7.58
N CYS A 104 2.15 -7.30 7.28
CA CYS A 104 3.38 -6.73 7.80
C CYS A 104 3.15 -6.28 9.25
N ASP A 105 3.68 -7.03 10.20
CA ASP A 105 3.65 -6.74 11.64
C ASP A 105 4.99 -6.09 12.05
N ARG A 106 5.09 -4.79 11.69
CA ARG A 106 6.34 -4.06 11.56
C ARG A 106 7.19 -4.04 12.82
N GLU A 107 6.64 -3.55 13.94
CA GLU A 107 7.40 -3.42 15.18
C GLU A 107 7.73 -4.76 15.84
N ASN A 108 7.01 -5.82 15.47
CA ASN A 108 7.40 -7.18 15.80
C ASN A 108 8.44 -7.74 14.82
N ARG A 109 8.84 -6.99 13.81
CA ARG A 109 9.82 -7.34 12.78
C ARG A 109 9.52 -8.67 12.12
N ARG A 110 8.27 -8.88 11.72
CA ARG A 110 7.80 -10.13 11.11
C ARG A 110 6.69 -9.89 10.08
N VAL A 111 6.52 -10.83 9.18
CA VAL A 111 5.34 -10.97 8.34
C VAL A 111 4.57 -12.19 8.82
N VAL A 112 3.28 -12.05 9.04
CA VAL A 112 2.41 -13.11 9.53
C VAL A 112 1.31 -13.44 8.52
N ARG A 113 0.92 -14.72 8.45
CA ARG A 113 -0.27 -15.20 7.77
C ARG A 113 -1.39 -15.36 8.77
N TRP A 114 -2.58 -14.88 8.44
CA TRP A 114 -3.75 -14.98 9.30
C TRP A 114 -4.93 -15.49 8.48
N SER A 115 -5.41 -16.70 8.80
CA SER A 115 -6.53 -17.30 8.07
C SER A 115 -7.80 -16.47 8.24
N ARG A 116 -8.54 -16.24 7.16
CA ARG A 116 -9.84 -15.56 7.16
C ARG A 116 -11.00 -16.49 7.58
N ARG A 117 -10.73 -17.78 7.75
CA ARG A 117 -11.73 -18.75 8.18
C ARG A 117 -12.25 -18.43 9.57
N SER A 118 -13.53 -18.66 9.79
CA SER A 118 -14.18 -18.44 11.08
C SER A 118 -13.46 -19.22 12.20
N GLY A 119 -13.33 -18.59 13.37
CA GLY A 119 -12.69 -19.20 14.54
C GLY A 119 -11.16 -19.03 14.58
N THR A 120 -10.54 -18.39 13.60
CA THR A 120 -9.10 -18.06 13.65
C THR A 120 -8.86 -17.01 14.72
N THR A 121 -7.99 -17.30 15.69
CA THR A 121 -7.65 -16.41 16.81
C THR A 121 -6.21 -15.96 16.84
N GLN A 122 -5.36 -16.53 15.98
CA GLN A 122 -3.93 -16.22 15.93
C GLN A 122 -3.36 -16.43 14.53
N GLY A 123 -2.26 -15.73 14.24
CA GLY A 123 -1.50 -15.86 13.00
C GLY A 123 -0.37 -16.89 13.07
N GLU A 124 0.28 -17.06 11.93
CA GLU A 124 1.49 -17.88 11.73
C GLU A 124 2.59 -16.99 11.19
N ILE A 125 3.82 -17.12 11.69
CA ILE A 125 4.97 -16.34 11.20
C ILE A 125 5.45 -16.94 9.88
N LEU A 126 5.40 -16.13 8.80
CA LEU A 126 5.97 -16.49 7.50
C LEU A 126 7.43 -16.07 7.39
N VAL A 127 7.72 -14.82 7.75
CA VAL A 127 9.07 -14.24 7.70
C VAL A 127 9.37 -13.54 9.02
N ASN A 128 10.57 -13.73 9.54
CA ASN A 128 11.02 -13.12 10.79
C ASN A 128 12.28 -12.27 10.57
N ASN A 129 12.59 -11.40 11.51
CA ASN A 129 13.75 -10.49 11.47
C ASN A 129 13.80 -9.57 10.23
N ILE A 130 12.65 -9.05 9.83
CA ILE A 130 12.49 -8.13 8.72
C ILE A 130 11.81 -6.84 9.20
N ASP A 131 12.36 -5.69 8.86
CA ASP A 131 11.74 -4.39 9.10
C ASP A 131 10.79 -4.08 7.93
N CYS A 132 9.73 -4.89 7.83
CA CYS A 132 8.80 -4.82 6.72
C CYS A 132 7.98 -3.52 6.76
N PHE A 133 7.66 -3.01 5.57
CA PHE A 133 6.72 -1.88 5.44
C PHE A 133 5.60 -2.20 4.45
N GLY A 134 5.91 -2.45 3.18
CA GLY A 134 4.96 -2.78 2.13
C GLY A 134 5.06 -4.25 1.70
N LEU A 135 3.96 -4.76 1.19
CA LEU A 135 3.77 -6.11 0.70
C LEU A 135 3.18 -6.11 -0.71
N ALA A 136 3.62 -7.01 -1.55
CA ALA A 136 2.95 -7.34 -2.80
C ALA A 136 3.04 -8.85 -3.06
N MET A 137 2.11 -9.39 -3.82
CA MET A 137 2.12 -10.80 -4.21
C MET A 137 1.85 -10.90 -5.71
N ASP A 138 2.68 -11.67 -6.42
CA ASP A 138 2.49 -11.91 -7.84
C ASP A 138 1.56 -13.11 -8.14
N GLU A 139 1.25 -13.33 -9.43
CA GLU A 139 0.37 -14.41 -9.88
C GLU A 139 0.93 -15.83 -9.60
N GLN A 140 2.24 -15.94 -9.38
CA GLN A 140 2.93 -17.18 -9.00
C GLN A 140 2.98 -17.35 -7.47
N ARG A 141 2.35 -16.43 -6.71
CA ARG A 141 2.33 -16.41 -5.25
C ARG A 141 3.70 -16.21 -4.60
N TYR A 142 4.62 -15.54 -5.30
CA TYR A 142 5.78 -14.99 -4.63
C TYR A 142 5.38 -13.74 -3.84
N LEU A 143 5.80 -13.70 -2.59
CA LEU A 143 5.62 -12.57 -1.70
C LEU A 143 6.82 -11.63 -1.80
N TYR A 144 6.56 -10.37 -2.12
CA TYR A 144 7.56 -9.31 -2.14
C TYR A 144 7.40 -8.43 -0.92
N ILE A 145 8.50 -8.13 -0.25
CA ILE A 145 8.51 -7.37 1.00
C ILE A 145 9.56 -6.28 0.91
N SER A 146 9.18 -5.03 1.17
CA SER A 146 10.15 -3.97 1.42
C SER A 146 10.70 -4.09 2.85
N ASP A 147 12.02 -4.15 2.98
CA ASP A 147 12.75 -4.05 4.25
C ASP A 147 13.29 -2.63 4.37
N SER A 148 12.57 -1.78 5.10
CA SER A 148 12.93 -0.37 5.28
C SER A 148 14.24 -0.18 6.04
N GLY A 149 14.57 -1.10 6.94
CA GLY A 149 15.80 -1.06 7.73
C GLY A 149 17.03 -1.46 6.93
N LYS A 150 16.88 -2.38 5.97
CA LYS A 150 17.98 -2.81 5.10
C LYS A 150 18.02 -2.09 3.76
N HIS A 151 17.05 -1.24 3.48
CA HIS A 151 16.96 -0.48 2.23
C HIS A 151 16.93 -1.39 0.99
N GLU A 152 16.09 -2.44 1.05
CA GLU A 152 15.98 -3.46 0.00
C GLU A 152 14.55 -3.98 -0.16
N VAL A 153 14.29 -4.66 -1.28
CA VAL A 153 13.09 -5.48 -1.47
C VAL A 153 13.52 -6.92 -1.70
N ARG A 154 12.87 -7.84 -0.99
CA ARG A 154 13.08 -9.29 -1.15
C ARG A 154 11.83 -9.99 -1.61
N ARG A 155 12.01 -10.98 -2.48
CA ARG A 155 10.99 -11.91 -2.93
C ARG A 155 11.14 -13.24 -2.20
N TYR A 156 10.03 -13.75 -1.66
CA TYR A 156 9.94 -15.02 -0.95
C TYR A 156 8.97 -15.96 -1.66
N GLN A 157 9.32 -17.22 -1.80
CA GLN A 157 8.34 -18.26 -2.05
C GLN A 157 7.64 -18.57 -0.72
N LEU A 158 6.31 -18.64 -0.72
CA LEU A 158 5.59 -18.90 0.53
C LEU A 158 5.98 -20.25 1.11
N GLY A 159 6.37 -20.25 2.40
CA GLY A 159 6.91 -21.40 3.11
C GLY A 159 8.44 -21.45 3.17
N GLU A 160 9.15 -20.63 2.39
CA GLU A 160 10.60 -20.50 2.45
C GLU A 160 11.06 -19.39 3.40
N LYS A 161 12.15 -19.65 4.12
CA LYS A 161 12.70 -18.70 5.10
C LYS A 161 13.63 -17.65 4.50
N ASN A 162 14.22 -17.96 3.34
CA ASN A 162 15.22 -17.12 2.70
C ASN A 162 14.64 -16.43 1.48
N GLY A 163 14.59 -15.11 1.52
CA GLY A 163 14.17 -14.31 0.38
C GLY A 163 15.33 -14.00 -0.58
N VAL A 164 15.01 -13.84 -1.86
CA VAL A 164 15.94 -13.39 -2.90
C VAL A 164 15.86 -11.87 -3.01
N LEU A 165 17.00 -11.19 -3.03
CA LEU A 165 17.10 -9.75 -3.29
C LEU A 165 16.62 -9.45 -4.71
N VAL A 166 15.69 -8.50 -4.86
CA VAL A 166 15.13 -8.11 -6.16
C VAL A 166 15.21 -6.60 -6.44
N ALA A 167 15.43 -5.78 -5.42
CA ALA A 167 15.65 -4.33 -5.58
C ALA A 167 16.48 -3.78 -4.41
N GLY A 168 17.32 -2.78 -4.66
CA GLY A 168 18.17 -2.18 -3.64
C GLY A 168 19.26 -3.12 -3.12
N GLY A 169 19.49 -3.14 -1.80
CA GLY A 169 20.42 -4.06 -1.13
C GLY A 169 21.90 -3.65 -1.21
N ASN A 170 22.21 -2.49 -1.78
CA ASN A 170 23.56 -1.93 -1.87
C ASN A 170 23.76 -0.79 -0.85
N GLY A 171 23.14 -0.92 0.32
CA GLY A 171 23.14 0.08 1.37
C GLY A 171 22.20 1.25 1.09
N LYS A 172 22.06 2.11 2.09
CA LYS A 172 21.26 3.33 2.01
C LYS A 172 21.90 4.32 1.03
N GLY A 173 21.12 4.81 0.07
CA GLY A 173 21.62 5.82 -0.87
C GLY A 173 20.64 6.16 -1.98
N SER A 174 21.07 7.01 -2.92
CA SER A 174 20.29 7.49 -4.06
C SER A 174 20.77 6.96 -5.42
N GLY A 175 21.76 6.06 -5.46
CA GLY A 175 22.19 5.40 -6.69
C GLY A 175 21.06 4.57 -7.31
N LEU A 176 21.22 4.16 -8.58
CA LEU A 176 20.21 3.37 -9.28
C LEU A 176 20.06 1.94 -8.72
N ASN A 177 21.06 1.46 -8.01
CA ASN A 177 21.04 0.17 -7.29
C ASN A 177 20.82 0.30 -5.79
N GLN A 178 20.44 1.48 -5.31
CA GLN A 178 20.22 1.79 -3.89
C GLN A 178 18.80 2.28 -3.65
N LEU A 179 18.36 2.14 -2.40
CA LEU A 179 17.11 2.67 -1.86
C LEU A 179 17.39 3.43 -0.54
N ASN A 180 16.45 4.28 -0.15
CA ASN A 180 16.50 4.98 1.13
C ASN A 180 15.11 4.95 1.78
N VAL A 181 14.93 4.02 2.73
CA VAL A 181 13.66 3.74 3.40
C VAL A 181 12.56 3.41 2.36
N PRO A 182 12.67 2.27 1.65
CA PRO A 182 11.59 1.83 0.79
C PRO A 182 10.33 1.57 1.63
N THR A 183 9.19 2.05 1.14
CA THR A 183 7.89 1.87 1.79
C THR A 183 7.02 0.92 0.97
N PHE A 184 6.02 1.40 0.26
CA PHE A 184 5.15 0.55 -0.54
C PHE A 184 5.83 0.06 -1.83
N LEU A 185 5.30 -1.02 -2.36
CA LEU A 185 5.77 -1.62 -3.61
C LEU A 185 4.60 -2.17 -4.41
N PHE A 186 4.83 -2.33 -5.69
CA PHE A 186 3.92 -2.99 -6.63
C PHE A 186 4.72 -3.94 -7.52
N VAL A 187 4.12 -5.05 -7.92
CA VAL A 187 4.75 -6.02 -8.83
C VAL A 187 3.82 -6.25 -10.01
N ASP A 188 4.33 -6.02 -11.22
CA ASP A 188 3.58 -6.27 -12.44
C ASP A 188 3.64 -7.74 -12.89
N ARG A 189 2.90 -8.08 -13.94
CA ARG A 189 2.85 -9.45 -14.50
C ARG A 189 4.19 -9.95 -15.02
N GLN A 190 5.06 -9.06 -15.44
CA GLN A 190 6.40 -9.37 -15.89
C GLN A 190 7.38 -9.57 -14.73
N GLN A 191 6.87 -9.49 -13.48
CA GLN A 191 7.66 -9.51 -12.25
C GLN A 191 8.64 -8.34 -12.13
N ASN A 192 8.34 -7.21 -12.77
CA ASN A 192 9.05 -5.97 -12.50
C ASN A 192 8.56 -5.41 -11.16
N VAL A 193 9.50 -4.90 -10.38
CA VAL A 193 9.22 -4.38 -9.03
C VAL A 193 9.27 -2.86 -9.06
N TYR A 194 8.18 -2.23 -8.70
CA TYR A 194 8.08 -0.79 -8.49
C TYR A 194 8.16 -0.51 -6.99
N VAL A 195 8.93 0.48 -6.59
CA VAL A 195 9.21 0.77 -5.17
C VAL A 195 9.11 2.26 -4.90
N SER A 196 8.34 2.62 -3.89
CA SER A 196 8.38 3.96 -3.32
C SER A 196 9.67 4.12 -2.52
N ASP A 197 10.65 4.79 -3.12
CA ASP A 197 11.94 5.14 -2.53
C ASP A 197 11.77 6.44 -1.74
N ASN A 198 11.07 6.30 -0.61
CA ASN A 198 10.38 7.35 0.13
C ASN A 198 11.28 8.54 0.47
N ASN A 199 12.43 8.29 1.11
CA ASN A 199 13.35 9.35 1.53
C ASN A 199 14.22 9.90 0.38
N ASN A 200 14.17 9.28 -0.81
CA ASN A 200 14.75 9.84 -2.02
C ASN A 200 13.70 10.56 -2.89
N HIS A 201 12.44 10.60 -2.45
CA HIS A 201 11.34 11.32 -3.08
C HIS A 201 11.09 10.91 -4.54
N ARG A 202 11.20 9.59 -4.82
CA ARG A 202 11.07 9.03 -6.17
C ARG A 202 10.38 7.66 -6.13
N VAL A 203 9.88 7.23 -7.29
CA VAL A 203 9.49 5.84 -7.50
C VAL A 203 10.48 5.20 -8.48
N MET A 204 10.99 4.05 -8.09
CA MET A 204 11.96 3.27 -8.84
C MET A 204 11.30 2.02 -9.42
N LYS A 205 11.73 1.57 -10.61
CA LYS A 205 11.36 0.30 -11.23
C LYS A 205 12.58 -0.55 -11.45
N TRP A 206 12.57 -1.79 -10.94
CA TRP A 206 13.51 -2.84 -11.32
C TRP A 206 12.83 -3.80 -12.28
N ASN A 207 13.36 -3.94 -13.49
CA ASN A 207 12.96 -5.04 -14.35
C ASN A 207 13.37 -6.37 -13.71
N LYS A 208 12.64 -7.43 -14.03
CA LYS A 208 12.97 -8.76 -13.50
C LYS A 208 14.45 -9.07 -13.70
N ASP A 209 15.09 -9.52 -12.61
CA ASP A 209 16.52 -9.89 -12.54
C ASP A 209 17.53 -8.75 -12.84
N ALA A 210 17.08 -7.50 -12.93
CA ALA A 210 17.94 -6.35 -13.12
C ALA A 210 18.77 -6.05 -11.85
N LYS A 211 20.02 -5.65 -12.03
CA LYS A 211 20.93 -5.28 -10.94
C LYS A 211 20.75 -3.84 -10.47
N GLU A 212 20.15 -3.01 -11.29
CA GLU A 212 19.84 -1.62 -11.00
C GLU A 212 18.44 -1.26 -11.52
N GLY A 213 17.82 -0.28 -10.89
CA GLY A 213 16.52 0.22 -11.27
C GLY A 213 16.59 1.43 -12.18
N THR A 214 15.43 1.85 -12.62
CA THR A 214 15.21 3.12 -13.33
C THR A 214 14.25 3.99 -12.54
N VAL A 215 14.43 5.30 -12.57
CA VAL A 215 13.49 6.26 -12.01
C VAL A 215 12.28 6.36 -12.95
N VAL A 216 11.07 6.09 -12.44
CA VAL A 216 9.83 6.12 -13.24
C VAL A 216 8.87 7.23 -12.85
N ALA A 217 9.00 7.78 -11.66
CA ALA A 217 8.33 9.00 -11.24
C ALA A 217 9.24 9.77 -10.29
N GLU A 218 9.56 10.93 -10.65
CA GLU A 218 10.36 11.96 -10.00
C GLU A 218 11.09 12.73 -11.08
N GLY A 219 11.49 13.89 -10.75
CA GLY A 219 12.30 14.61 -11.70
C GLY A 219 13.48 15.29 -11.09
N GLN A 220 13.28 16.08 -10.07
CA GLN A 220 14.29 17.06 -9.68
C GLN A 220 14.26 17.35 -8.17
N GLY A 221 14.22 16.27 -7.39
CA GLY A 221 14.17 16.34 -5.94
C GLY A 221 12.76 16.67 -5.41
N LYS A 222 12.67 16.86 -4.11
CA LYS A 222 11.40 17.12 -3.41
C LYS A 222 10.76 18.43 -3.86
N GLY A 223 9.44 18.40 -4.11
CA GLY A 223 8.71 19.61 -4.47
C GLY A 223 7.28 19.32 -4.95
N ASN A 224 6.52 20.39 -5.17
CA ASN A 224 5.11 20.32 -5.56
C ASN A 224 4.85 20.46 -7.06
N SER A 225 5.89 20.59 -7.88
CA SER A 225 5.69 20.62 -9.33
C SER A 225 5.19 19.27 -9.85
N LEU A 226 4.67 19.25 -11.06
CA LEU A 226 4.17 18.01 -11.67
C LEU A 226 5.29 17.01 -12.03
N THR A 227 6.54 17.43 -11.93
CA THR A 227 7.74 16.58 -12.13
C THR A 227 8.34 16.10 -10.81
N GLN A 228 7.74 16.43 -9.66
CA GLN A 228 8.31 16.21 -8.35
C GLN A 228 7.34 15.43 -7.44
N LEU A 229 7.93 14.73 -6.48
CA LEU A 229 7.24 14.04 -5.38
C LEU A 229 7.84 14.46 -4.04
N TYR A 230 7.08 14.28 -2.96
CA TYR A 230 7.61 14.45 -1.62
C TYR A 230 7.04 13.39 -0.67
N TYR A 231 7.88 12.44 -0.27
CA TYR A 231 7.51 11.24 0.47
C TYR A 231 6.44 10.42 -0.25
N PRO A 232 6.77 9.85 -1.44
CA PRO A 232 5.84 8.93 -2.10
C PRO A 232 5.61 7.70 -1.23
N GLU A 233 4.35 7.31 -1.10
CA GLU A 233 3.92 6.16 -0.31
C GLU A 233 3.24 5.12 -1.20
N GLY A 234 1.95 4.87 -1.08
CA GLY A 234 1.24 3.88 -1.87
C GLY A 234 1.39 4.08 -3.37
N ILE A 235 1.62 3.00 -4.09
CA ILE A 235 1.73 2.98 -5.55
C ILE A 235 0.88 1.87 -6.16
N PHE A 236 0.41 2.10 -7.35
CA PHE A 236 -0.32 1.13 -8.17
C PHE A 236 0.09 1.29 -9.63
N VAL A 237 0.15 0.19 -10.38
CA VAL A 237 0.39 0.22 -11.82
C VAL A 237 -0.73 -0.52 -12.53
N ASP A 238 -1.38 0.15 -13.48
CA ASP A 238 -2.46 -0.47 -14.27
C ASP A 238 -1.93 -1.37 -15.40
N THR A 239 -2.84 -1.98 -16.13
CA THR A 239 -2.49 -2.89 -17.23
C THR A 239 -1.88 -2.18 -18.45
N LEU A 240 -1.96 -0.87 -18.51
CA LEU A 240 -1.35 -0.03 -19.55
C LEU A 240 0.04 0.47 -19.15
N GLY A 241 0.53 0.09 -17.96
CA GLY A 241 1.81 0.57 -17.42
C GLY A 241 1.73 1.98 -16.81
N THR A 242 0.53 2.51 -16.61
CA THR A 242 0.34 3.80 -15.97
C THR A 242 0.57 3.66 -14.47
N LEU A 243 1.47 4.47 -13.93
CA LEU A 243 1.81 4.51 -12.51
C LEU A 243 0.97 5.55 -11.78
N TYR A 244 0.40 5.16 -10.65
CA TYR A 244 -0.33 6.02 -9.71
C TYR A 244 0.44 6.07 -8.40
N VAL A 245 0.60 7.26 -7.82
CA VAL A 245 1.45 7.50 -6.63
C VAL A 245 0.73 8.37 -5.62
N ALA A 246 0.69 7.93 -4.38
CA ALA A 246 0.33 8.75 -3.23
C ALA A 246 1.51 9.69 -2.91
N ASP A 247 1.38 10.96 -3.26
CA ASP A 247 2.34 12.03 -2.92
C ASP A 247 1.95 12.63 -1.57
N SER A 248 2.42 11.97 -0.51
CA SER A 248 1.86 12.09 0.85
C SER A 248 1.96 13.49 1.41
N TYR A 249 3.12 14.14 1.29
CA TYR A 249 3.34 15.46 1.85
C TYR A 249 2.50 16.55 1.16
N TYR A 250 2.25 16.41 -0.15
CA TYR A 250 1.41 17.36 -0.90
C TYR A 250 -0.05 16.93 -0.98
N SER A 251 -0.45 15.90 -0.23
CA SER A 251 -1.84 15.48 -0.08
C SER A 251 -2.56 15.33 -1.43
N ARG A 252 -1.92 14.65 -2.40
CA ARG A 252 -2.43 14.43 -3.75
C ARG A 252 -2.10 13.04 -4.27
N VAL A 253 -2.95 12.51 -5.14
CA VAL A 253 -2.62 11.32 -5.94
C VAL A 253 -2.23 11.78 -7.34
N MET A 254 -1.06 11.31 -7.77
CA MET A 254 -0.46 11.64 -9.05
C MET A 254 -0.49 10.44 -9.99
N ARG A 255 -0.63 10.68 -11.30
CA ARG A 255 -0.58 9.68 -12.37
C ARG A 255 0.54 9.99 -13.35
N TRP A 256 1.35 8.97 -13.68
CA TRP A 256 2.33 9.02 -14.78
C TRP A 256 1.99 7.95 -15.80
N THR A 257 1.70 8.35 -17.05
CA THR A 257 1.66 7.40 -18.18
C THR A 257 3.07 6.97 -18.54
N GLU A 258 3.23 5.80 -19.13
CA GLU A 258 4.55 5.27 -19.48
C GLU A 258 5.34 6.27 -20.35
N GLY A 259 6.58 6.57 -19.95
CA GLY A 259 7.46 7.54 -20.64
C GLY A 259 7.11 9.01 -20.40
N ALA A 260 6.11 9.34 -19.61
CA ALA A 260 5.77 10.74 -19.31
C ALA A 260 6.87 11.43 -18.49
N ARG A 261 7.21 12.66 -18.87
CA ARG A 261 8.20 13.48 -18.16
C ARG A 261 7.63 14.19 -16.93
N GLN A 262 6.32 14.25 -16.81
CA GLN A 262 5.61 14.85 -15.67
C GLN A 262 4.33 14.07 -15.39
N GLY A 263 3.90 14.12 -14.13
CA GLY A 263 2.64 13.53 -13.70
C GLY A 263 1.45 14.46 -13.90
N THR A 264 0.27 13.92 -13.60
CA THR A 264 -0.99 14.65 -13.55
C THR A 264 -1.62 14.41 -12.19
N VAL A 265 -2.10 15.44 -11.51
CA VAL A 265 -2.91 15.28 -10.29
C VAL A 265 -4.28 14.73 -10.69
N ILE A 266 -4.70 13.62 -10.08
CA ILE A 266 -6.02 13.03 -10.37
C ILE A 266 -7.04 13.31 -9.27
N VAL A 267 -6.62 13.33 -7.99
CA VAL A 267 -7.45 13.74 -6.85
C VAL A 267 -6.57 14.41 -5.79
N GLY A 268 -7.15 15.25 -4.94
CA GLY A 268 -6.44 16.00 -3.89
C GLY A 268 -5.68 17.20 -4.45
N GLY A 269 -4.62 17.61 -3.74
CA GLY A 269 -3.82 18.80 -4.12
C GLY A 269 -4.50 20.13 -3.79
N ASN A 270 -5.56 20.10 -2.98
CA ASN A 270 -6.32 21.28 -2.56
C ASN A 270 -5.91 21.77 -1.15
N GLY A 271 -4.65 21.48 -0.77
CA GLY A 271 -4.13 21.71 0.57
C GLY A 271 -4.55 20.63 1.56
N GLU A 272 -3.92 20.62 2.71
CA GLU A 272 -4.27 19.72 3.81
C GLU A 272 -5.64 20.10 4.41
N GLY A 273 -6.44 19.10 4.76
CA GLY A 273 -7.74 19.32 5.37
C GLY A 273 -8.63 18.08 5.40
N GLU A 274 -9.82 18.21 5.98
CA GLU A 274 -10.82 17.16 6.18
C GLU A 274 -11.92 17.16 5.11
N GLY A 275 -11.90 18.10 4.18
CA GLY A 275 -12.88 18.20 3.10
C GLY A 275 -12.92 16.94 2.24
N ALA A 276 -14.02 16.77 1.49
CA ALA A 276 -14.20 15.62 0.60
C ALA A 276 -13.17 15.59 -0.56
N ASN A 277 -12.58 16.74 -0.90
CA ASN A 277 -11.53 16.90 -1.91
C ASN A 277 -10.16 17.18 -1.34
N GLN A 278 -9.97 16.96 -0.04
CA GLN A 278 -8.73 17.18 0.69
C GLN A 278 -8.27 15.91 1.38
N PHE A 279 -6.99 15.85 1.67
CA PHE A 279 -6.34 14.83 2.50
C PHE A 279 -5.47 15.50 3.55
N ASN A 280 -5.11 14.74 4.57
CA ASN A 280 -4.07 15.10 5.51
C ASN A 280 -3.11 13.92 5.63
N TYR A 281 -2.03 13.96 4.85
CA TYR A 281 -1.01 12.91 4.76
C TYR A 281 -1.60 11.57 4.26
N LEU A 282 -1.92 11.46 2.97
CA LEU A 282 -2.38 10.21 2.40
C LEU A 282 -1.25 9.17 2.31
N CYS A 283 -1.53 7.91 2.63
CA CYS A 283 -0.49 6.89 2.72
C CYS A 283 -0.60 5.80 1.65
N SER A 284 -1.76 5.21 1.48
CA SER A 284 -1.93 4.09 0.56
C SER A 284 -3.04 4.37 -0.43
N LEU A 285 -2.95 3.71 -1.58
CA LEU A 285 -3.99 3.73 -2.60
C LEU A 285 -4.18 2.33 -3.20
N SER A 286 -5.39 2.07 -3.66
CA SER A 286 -5.73 0.89 -4.46
C SER A 286 -6.88 1.23 -5.40
N PHE A 287 -7.12 0.37 -6.38
CA PHE A 287 -8.25 0.47 -7.29
C PHE A 287 -9.11 -0.78 -7.21
N ASP A 288 -10.42 -0.64 -7.44
CA ASP A 288 -11.27 -1.78 -7.73
C ASP A 288 -11.25 -2.12 -9.25
N ARG A 289 -11.87 -3.24 -9.63
CA ARG A 289 -11.94 -3.67 -11.04
C ARG A 289 -12.62 -2.68 -11.99
N HIS A 290 -13.41 -1.77 -11.45
CA HIS A 290 -14.13 -0.74 -12.21
C HIS A 290 -13.30 0.54 -12.36
N GLY A 291 -12.13 0.64 -11.72
CA GLY A 291 -11.26 1.80 -11.75
C GLY A 291 -11.60 2.87 -10.70
N ASN A 292 -12.46 2.58 -9.72
CA ASN A 292 -12.65 3.49 -8.60
C ASN A 292 -11.39 3.47 -7.72
N LEU A 293 -10.96 4.65 -7.30
CA LEU A 293 -9.77 4.86 -6.49
C LEU A 293 -10.14 4.87 -5.00
N TYR A 294 -9.38 4.14 -4.19
CA TYR A 294 -9.47 4.10 -2.73
C TYR A 294 -8.17 4.66 -2.14
N VAL A 295 -8.29 5.57 -1.18
CA VAL A 295 -7.15 6.28 -0.58
C VAL A 295 -7.25 6.25 0.94
N ALA A 296 -6.18 5.79 1.60
CA ALA A 296 -6.02 5.89 3.05
C ALA A 296 -5.55 7.29 3.42
N ASP A 297 -6.38 8.01 4.15
CA ASP A 297 -6.21 9.40 4.58
C ASP A 297 -5.81 9.40 6.07
N TRP A 298 -4.50 9.31 6.31
CA TRP A 298 -3.84 8.97 7.55
C TRP A 298 -4.29 9.82 8.76
N ASN A 299 -4.09 11.12 8.70
CA ASN A 299 -4.41 12.02 9.80
C ASN A 299 -5.90 12.37 9.91
N ASN A 300 -6.69 12.05 8.88
CA ASN A 300 -8.15 12.17 8.94
C ASN A 300 -8.84 10.86 9.34
N HIS A 301 -8.06 9.82 9.64
CA HIS A 301 -8.54 8.54 10.19
C HIS A 301 -9.66 7.91 9.38
N ARG A 302 -9.54 7.94 8.04
CA ARG A 302 -10.56 7.48 7.11
C ARG A 302 -9.98 6.84 5.86
N VAL A 303 -10.81 6.10 5.14
CA VAL A 303 -10.58 5.76 3.73
C VAL A 303 -11.64 6.42 2.88
N GLN A 304 -11.23 7.10 1.81
CA GLN A 304 -12.11 7.71 0.82
C GLN A 304 -12.08 6.92 -0.48
N ARG A 305 -13.24 6.85 -1.14
CA ARG A 305 -13.39 6.34 -2.50
C ARG A 305 -13.73 7.48 -3.46
N PHE A 306 -13.06 7.49 -4.60
CA PHE A 306 -13.29 8.40 -5.72
C PHE A 306 -13.78 7.58 -6.92
N SER A 307 -14.98 7.88 -7.41
CA SER A 307 -15.54 7.16 -8.56
C SER A 307 -14.87 7.61 -9.84
N ILE A 308 -14.59 6.67 -10.74
CA ILE A 308 -14.13 6.94 -12.10
C ILE A 308 -15.29 7.56 -12.91
N GLU A 309 -14.99 8.51 -13.80
CA GLU A 309 -15.93 9.25 -14.64
C GLU A 309 -15.68 9.01 -16.13
#